data_58df7dd2748979e6f827256cb94d2689
#
_entry.id   58df7dd2748979e6f827256cb94d2689
#
_cell.length_a   1.000
_cell.length_b   1.000
_cell.length_c   1.000
_cell.angle_alpha   90.00
_cell.angle_beta   90.00
_cell.angle_gamma   90.00
#
_symmetry.space_group_name_H-M   'P 1'
#
loop_
_entity.id
_entity.type
_entity.pdbx_description
1 polymer ?
#
loop_
_entity_poly.entity_id
_entity_poly.type
_entity_poly.pdbx_seq_one_letter_code
_entity_poly.pdbx_strand_id
1 'polypeptide(L)'
;MDYLVQKGRIFDIQRYSIHDGPGIRTVVFFKGCLFRCAWCCNPESQSKEFETMCQKNGTCKTVGEDKTVGEILNVVLKDLPYYKRSGGGLTLSGGEFLLQPDFAFALLSAAKEKGLHTAVETTACVPLPIIEKLLPVIDLVLMDVKHTDENKHKAFCGYPNTLMLENAPKIANLAKKLIVRVPVIPTFNDREQDIRQIAKFAASLPKVEEMHLLPYHRLGMDKYAALGRNYALSDILPPTDAKMNALLSVAMESGLKCQIGG
;
A
#
# COMPACT_ATOMS: atom_id res chain seq x y z
N MET A 1 4.93 -0.90 28.10
CA MET A 1 5.01 -2.20 27.40
C MET A 1 6.33 -2.19 26.64
N ASP A 2 7.07 -3.28 26.68
CA ASP A 2 8.28 -3.37 25.87
C ASP A 2 7.88 -3.70 24.42
N TYR A 3 7.68 -2.67 23.63
CA TYR A 3 7.32 -2.81 22.21
C TYR A 3 8.36 -3.58 21.40
N LEU A 4 9.62 -3.60 21.84
CA LEU A 4 10.73 -4.13 21.07
C LEU A 4 10.69 -5.65 20.90
N VAL A 5 10.06 -6.37 21.82
CA VAL A 5 9.94 -7.84 21.77
C VAL A 5 8.71 -8.34 21.02
N GLN A 6 7.79 -7.43 20.67
CA GLN A 6 6.58 -7.80 19.93
C GLN A 6 6.96 -8.31 18.54
N LYS A 7 6.36 -9.44 18.14
CA LYS A 7 6.62 -10.11 16.87
C LYS A 7 5.49 -9.89 15.86
N GLY A 8 5.86 -9.80 14.60
CA GLY A 8 4.96 -9.83 13.48
C GLY A 8 5.59 -10.53 12.28
N ARG A 9 4.74 -10.92 11.33
CA ARG A 9 5.16 -11.62 10.12
C ARG A 9 5.26 -10.66 8.96
N ILE A 10 6.47 -10.56 8.41
CA ILE A 10 6.80 -9.75 7.24
C ILE A 10 7.36 -10.64 6.14
N PHE A 11 7.48 -10.14 4.92
CA PHE A 11 8.15 -10.87 3.85
C PHE A 11 9.36 -10.13 3.26
N ASP A 12 9.47 -8.82 3.49
CA ASP A 12 10.63 -8.05 3.03
C ASP A 12 10.81 -6.75 3.83
N ILE A 13 12.04 -6.23 3.80
CA ILE A 13 12.40 -4.88 4.26
C ILE A 13 13.21 -4.22 3.15
N GLN A 14 12.56 -3.32 2.41
CA GLN A 14 13.20 -2.58 1.33
C GLN A 14 13.71 -1.24 1.83
N ARG A 15 15.02 -1.03 1.69
CA ARG A 15 15.67 0.25 2.01
C ARG A 15 15.75 1.13 0.76
N TYR A 16 15.88 2.44 0.97
CA TYR A 16 16.06 3.45 -0.09
C TYR A 16 14.89 3.57 -1.07
N SER A 17 13.67 3.31 -0.64
CA SER A 17 12.49 3.60 -1.44
C SER A 17 12.25 5.12 -1.54
N ILE A 18 11.75 5.57 -2.70
CA ILE A 18 11.46 6.98 -3.01
C ILE A 18 10.01 7.17 -3.52
N HIS A 19 9.20 6.11 -3.53
CA HIS A 19 7.83 6.12 -4.07
C HIS A 19 6.74 5.80 -3.01
N ASP A 20 7.14 5.55 -1.77
CA ASP A 20 6.23 5.10 -0.72
C ASP A 20 6.04 6.16 0.37
N GLY A 21 6.00 7.43 -0.05
CA GLY A 21 5.88 8.62 0.78
C GLY A 21 7.03 9.60 0.59
N PRO A 22 7.09 10.69 1.38
CA PRO A 22 8.10 11.74 1.21
C PRO A 22 9.52 11.27 1.56
N GLY A 23 10.48 11.71 0.78
CA GLY A 23 11.91 11.49 1.00
C GLY A 23 12.34 10.03 0.82
N ILE A 24 13.54 9.72 1.32
CA ILE A 24 14.08 8.35 1.28
C ILE A 24 13.47 7.55 2.43
N ARG A 25 13.00 6.33 2.14
CA ARG A 25 12.26 5.53 3.12
C ARG A 25 12.78 4.10 3.21
N THR A 26 12.58 3.49 4.38
CA THR A 26 12.59 2.04 4.51
C THR A 26 11.14 1.57 4.56
N VAL A 27 10.81 0.63 3.68
CA VAL A 27 9.48 0.01 3.62
C VAL A 27 9.55 -1.36 4.26
N VAL A 28 8.63 -1.64 5.20
CA VAL A 28 8.45 -2.95 5.81
C VAL A 28 7.20 -3.57 5.24
N PHE A 29 7.35 -4.71 4.57
CA PHE A 29 6.27 -5.40 3.87
C PHE A 29 5.69 -6.54 4.72
N PHE A 30 4.46 -6.35 5.16
CA PHE A 30 3.71 -7.29 6.01
C PHE A 30 3.12 -8.44 5.20
N LYS A 31 3.01 -9.63 5.81
CA LYS A 31 2.25 -10.76 5.26
C LYS A 31 0.81 -10.76 5.76
N GLY A 32 -0.08 -11.22 4.87
CA GLY A 32 -1.52 -11.24 5.05
C GLY A 32 -2.21 -10.12 4.27
N CYS A 33 -3.18 -10.47 3.42
CA CYS A 33 -4.04 -9.53 2.72
C CYS A 33 -5.42 -10.12 2.55
N LEU A 34 -6.47 -9.31 2.69
CA LEU A 34 -7.84 -9.72 2.41
C LEU A 34 -8.11 -9.80 0.90
N PHE A 35 -7.38 -9.01 0.13
CA PHE A 35 -7.59 -8.88 -1.31
C PHE A 35 -6.80 -9.93 -2.10
N ARG A 36 -7.31 -10.21 -3.30
CA ARG A 36 -6.70 -11.06 -4.33
C ARG A 36 -6.69 -10.30 -5.66
N CYS A 37 -6.17 -9.07 -5.62
CA CYS A 37 -6.13 -8.20 -6.80
C CYS A 37 -5.47 -8.90 -7.97
N ALA A 38 -6.12 -8.88 -9.14
CA ALA A 38 -5.64 -9.54 -10.35
C ALA A 38 -4.24 -9.05 -10.81
N TRP A 39 -3.87 -7.82 -10.40
CA TRP A 39 -2.58 -7.19 -10.71
C TRP A 39 -1.60 -7.16 -9.54
N CYS A 40 -1.83 -7.93 -8.48
CA CYS A 40 -1.00 -7.84 -7.28
C CYS A 40 0.49 -8.04 -7.62
N CYS A 41 1.32 -7.06 -7.24
CA CYS A 41 2.78 -7.15 -7.46
C CYS A 41 3.50 -7.94 -6.34
N ASN A 42 2.82 -8.20 -5.23
CA ASN A 42 3.35 -8.95 -4.10
C ASN A 42 2.44 -10.13 -3.72
N PRO A 43 2.24 -11.13 -4.62
CA PRO A 43 1.38 -12.28 -4.35
C PRO A 43 1.85 -13.10 -3.13
N GLU A 44 3.14 -13.06 -2.80
CA GLU A 44 3.73 -13.66 -1.62
C GLU A 44 3.28 -13.03 -0.30
N SER A 45 2.68 -11.84 -0.36
CA SER A 45 2.10 -11.18 0.81
C SER A 45 0.68 -11.63 1.13
N GLN A 46 -0.02 -12.26 0.18
CA GLN A 46 -1.45 -12.53 0.29
C GLN A 46 -1.79 -13.51 1.41
N SER A 47 -1.00 -14.55 1.58
CA SER A 47 -1.11 -15.47 2.71
C SER A 47 -0.35 -14.94 3.92
N LYS A 48 -0.92 -15.13 5.12
CA LYS A 48 -0.19 -14.88 6.36
C LYS A 48 0.83 -15.98 6.66
N GLU A 49 0.63 -17.18 6.08
CA GLU A 49 1.51 -18.32 6.29
C GLU A 49 2.84 -18.20 5.54
N PHE A 50 3.84 -18.95 5.98
CA PHE A 50 5.07 -19.11 5.22
C PHE A 50 4.76 -19.80 3.89
N GLU A 51 5.40 -19.33 2.82
CA GLU A 51 5.21 -19.91 1.48
C GLU A 51 6.57 -20.21 0.86
N THR A 52 6.58 -21.17 -0.05
CA THR A 52 7.80 -21.50 -0.80
C THR A 52 7.69 -20.90 -2.21
N MET A 53 8.69 -20.13 -2.59
CA MET A 53 8.85 -19.61 -3.95
C MET A 53 10.01 -20.32 -4.64
N CYS A 54 9.74 -20.94 -5.79
CA CYS A 54 10.74 -21.67 -6.57
C CYS A 54 11.02 -20.94 -7.88
N GLN A 55 12.28 -20.63 -8.14
CA GLN A 55 12.71 -20.03 -9.41
C GLN A 55 12.78 -21.09 -10.51
N LYS A 56 12.81 -20.66 -11.78
CA LYS A 56 12.91 -21.54 -12.95
C LYS A 56 14.16 -22.43 -12.94
N ASN A 57 15.23 -22.02 -12.27
CA ASN A 57 16.46 -22.80 -12.10
C ASN A 57 16.38 -23.88 -10.99
N GLY A 58 15.20 -24.06 -10.36
CA GLY A 58 14.98 -25.01 -9.28
C GLY A 58 15.34 -24.51 -7.89
N THR A 59 15.90 -23.30 -7.74
CA THR A 59 16.20 -22.74 -6.43
C THR A 59 14.91 -22.30 -5.74
N CYS A 60 14.66 -22.83 -4.55
CA CYS A 60 13.50 -22.49 -3.74
C CYS A 60 13.91 -21.73 -2.49
N LYS A 61 13.08 -20.75 -2.08
CA LYS A 61 13.22 -20.04 -0.82
C LYS A 61 11.90 -19.96 -0.08
N THR A 62 11.95 -20.01 1.25
CA THR A 62 10.80 -19.67 2.09
C THR A 62 10.60 -18.18 2.11
N VAL A 63 9.36 -17.73 1.95
CA VAL A 63 8.94 -16.34 2.05
C VAL A 63 8.03 -16.15 3.26
N GLY A 64 8.39 -15.18 4.04
CA GLY A 64 7.83 -14.91 5.36
C GLY A 64 8.90 -15.04 6.42
N GLU A 65 8.90 -14.14 7.38
CA GLU A 65 9.83 -14.13 8.50
C GLU A 65 9.11 -13.51 9.70
N ASP A 66 9.20 -14.17 10.86
CA ASP A 66 8.71 -13.59 12.10
C ASP A 66 9.83 -12.77 12.71
N LYS A 67 9.65 -11.45 12.76
CA LYS A 67 10.61 -10.50 13.34
C LYS A 67 10.02 -9.74 14.51
N THR A 68 10.88 -9.42 15.45
CA THR A 68 10.55 -8.47 16.51
C THR A 68 10.62 -7.03 16.01
N VAL A 69 9.92 -6.13 16.68
CA VAL A 69 10.02 -4.67 16.43
C VAL A 69 11.48 -4.21 16.55
N GLY A 70 12.22 -4.71 17.55
CA GLY A 70 13.63 -4.34 17.76
C GLY A 70 14.53 -4.73 16.60
N GLU A 71 14.35 -5.95 16.04
CA GLU A 71 15.11 -6.40 14.86
C GLU A 71 14.85 -5.52 13.65
N ILE A 72 13.59 -5.17 13.40
CA ILE A 72 13.23 -4.28 12.27
C ILE A 72 13.77 -2.87 12.50
N LEU A 73 13.58 -2.33 13.71
CA LEU A 73 14.05 -0.98 14.03
C LEU A 73 15.57 -0.85 13.88
N ASN A 74 16.33 -1.88 14.21
CA ASN A 74 17.79 -1.92 14.00
C ASN A 74 18.16 -1.82 12.51
N VAL A 75 17.35 -2.36 11.60
CA VAL A 75 17.54 -2.20 10.15
C VAL A 75 17.19 -0.79 9.72
N VAL A 76 16.02 -0.30 10.14
CA VAL A 76 15.47 1.02 9.78
C VAL A 76 16.44 2.14 10.22
N LEU A 77 16.99 2.07 11.43
CA LEU A 77 17.87 3.10 11.99
C LEU A 77 19.22 3.23 11.28
N LYS A 78 19.64 2.24 10.48
CA LYS A 78 20.84 2.35 9.65
C LYS A 78 20.76 3.49 8.62
N ASP A 79 19.51 3.88 8.24
CA ASP A 79 19.24 4.90 7.23
C ASP A 79 18.87 6.26 7.83
N LEU A 80 19.00 6.44 9.14
CA LEU A 80 18.67 7.68 9.85
C LEU A 80 19.29 8.95 9.23
N PRO A 81 20.56 8.97 8.77
CA PRO A 81 21.13 10.15 8.12
C PRO A 81 20.39 10.55 6.83
N TYR A 82 19.90 9.56 6.07
CA TYR A 82 19.14 9.81 4.83
C TYR A 82 17.75 10.35 5.14
N TYR A 83 17.07 9.82 6.16
CA TYR A 83 15.76 10.32 6.58
C TYR A 83 15.84 11.78 7.02
N LYS A 84 16.82 12.12 7.84
CA LYS A 84 17.02 13.50 8.33
C LYS A 84 17.25 14.50 7.19
N ARG A 85 17.94 14.10 6.12
CA ARG A 85 18.24 14.97 4.96
C ARG A 85 17.06 15.10 4.01
N SER A 86 16.28 14.05 3.84
CA SER A 86 15.23 13.98 2.81
C SER A 86 13.81 14.21 3.36
N GLY A 87 13.63 14.26 4.69
CA GLY A 87 12.31 14.24 5.30
C GLY A 87 11.62 12.88 5.23
N GLY A 88 12.39 11.81 4.98
CA GLY A 88 11.90 10.44 4.86
C GLY A 88 11.69 9.73 6.19
N GLY A 89 11.61 8.40 6.16
CA GLY A 89 11.39 7.60 7.38
C GLY A 89 10.93 6.17 7.12
N LEU A 90 10.02 5.70 7.94
CA LEU A 90 9.45 4.35 7.87
C LEU A 90 8.12 4.35 7.11
N THR A 91 7.92 3.36 6.23
CA THR A 91 6.61 3.03 5.64
C THR A 91 6.24 1.59 5.95
N LEU A 92 5.00 1.35 6.37
CA LEU A 92 4.42 0.02 6.45
C LEU A 92 3.57 -0.24 5.20
N SER A 93 3.80 -1.36 4.55
CA SER A 93 3.15 -1.78 3.32
C SER A 93 3.05 -3.30 3.25
N GLY A 94 2.96 -3.89 2.05
CA GLY A 94 3.01 -5.33 1.81
C GLY A 94 1.70 -5.91 1.35
N GLY A 95 1.08 -6.76 2.18
CA GLY A 95 -0.30 -7.18 2.03
C GLY A 95 -1.25 -6.09 2.55
N GLU A 96 -1.76 -6.29 3.76
CA GLU A 96 -2.50 -5.27 4.52
C GLU A 96 -1.97 -5.28 5.96
N PHE A 97 -1.19 -4.27 6.33
CA PHE A 97 -0.55 -4.19 7.64
C PHE A 97 -1.58 -4.16 8.80
N LEU A 98 -2.79 -3.68 8.53
CA LEU A 98 -3.90 -3.64 9.48
C LEU A 98 -4.39 -5.03 9.92
N LEU A 99 -3.95 -6.11 9.27
CA LEU A 99 -4.21 -7.48 9.73
C LEU A 99 -3.27 -7.93 10.88
N GLN A 100 -2.28 -7.11 11.22
CA GLN A 100 -1.38 -7.30 12.36
C GLN A 100 -1.30 -6.01 13.19
N PRO A 101 -2.44 -5.52 13.72
CA PRO A 101 -2.55 -4.14 14.23
C PRO A 101 -1.68 -3.86 15.45
N ASP A 102 -1.52 -4.81 16.35
CA ASP A 102 -0.71 -4.61 17.55
C ASP A 102 0.78 -4.53 17.22
N PHE A 103 1.24 -5.36 16.30
CA PHE A 103 2.62 -5.30 15.81
C PHE A 103 2.89 -4.01 15.02
N ALA A 104 1.96 -3.59 14.16
CA ALA A 104 2.04 -2.34 13.41
C ALA A 104 2.08 -1.13 14.37
N PHE A 105 1.22 -1.11 15.39
CA PHE A 105 1.21 -0.06 16.40
C PHE A 105 2.54 0.02 17.15
N ALA A 106 3.06 -1.13 17.59
CA ALA A 106 4.35 -1.21 18.30
C ALA A 106 5.52 -0.69 17.45
N LEU A 107 5.58 -1.11 16.17
CA LEU A 107 6.65 -0.69 15.25
C LEU A 107 6.56 0.81 14.92
N LEU A 108 5.36 1.33 14.63
CA LEU A 108 5.16 2.75 14.37
C LEU A 108 5.47 3.60 15.61
N SER A 109 5.04 3.16 16.80
CA SER A 109 5.34 3.86 18.06
C SER A 109 6.85 3.92 18.31
N ALA A 110 7.56 2.80 18.17
CA ALA A 110 9.00 2.76 18.32
C ALA A 110 9.73 3.66 17.31
N ALA A 111 9.24 3.72 16.07
CA ALA A 111 9.76 4.64 15.05
C ALA A 111 9.53 6.11 15.41
N LYS A 112 8.34 6.45 15.92
CA LYS A 112 8.01 7.80 16.41
C LYS A 112 8.88 8.23 17.57
N GLU A 113 9.16 7.36 18.53
CA GLU A 113 10.07 7.62 19.65
C GLU A 113 11.51 7.93 19.18
N LYS A 114 11.91 7.42 18.00
CA LYS A 114 13.19 7.77 17.34
C LYS A 114 13.12 9.01 16.46
N GLY A 115 11.98 9.72 16.46
CA GLY A 115 11.77 10.94 15.67
C GLY A 115 11.60 10.68 14.18
N LEU A 116 11.25 9.45 13.74
CA LEU A 116 11.04 9.14 12.34
C LEU A 116 9.67 9.62 11.86
N HIS A 117 9.60 10.08 10.62
CA HIS A 117 8.34 10.24 9.92
C HIS A 117 7.77 8.87 9.55
N THR A 118 6.49 8.64 9.86
CA THR A 118 5.80 7.36 9.64
C THR A 118 4.75 7.49 8.54
N ALA A 119 4.77 6.59 7.59
CA ALA A 119 3.74 6.45 6.56
C ALA A 119 3.20 5.04 6.51
N VAL A 120 2.01 4.88 5.99
CA VAL A 120 1.37 3.57 5.79
C VAL A 120 0.66 3.52 4.45
N GLU A 121 0.71 2.36 3.80
CA GLU A 121 -0.08 2.03 2.62
C GLU A 121 -1.17 1.05 3.02
N THR A 122 -2.42 1.39 2.72
CA THR A 122 -3.57 0.59 3.15
C THR A 122 -4.75 0.67 2.20
N THR A 123 -5.51 -0.41 2.17
CA THR A 123 -6.85 -0.42 1.58
C THR A 123 -7.92 0.07 2.56
N ALA A 124 -7.58 0.25 3.84
CA ALA A 124 -8.49 0.63 4.92
C ALA A 124 -9.73 -0.30 5.07
N CYS A 125 -9.65 -1.54 4.58
CA CYS A 125 -10.78 -2.49 4.56
C CYS A 125 -10.79 -3.38 5.80
N VAL A 126 -10.74 -2.76 6.98
CA VAL A 126 -10.84 -3.41 8.30
C VAL A 126 -11.77 -2.59 9.20
N PRO A 127 -12.28 -3.15 10.32
CA PRO A 127 -13.09 -2.38 11.26
C PRO A 127 -12.42 -1.08 11.70
N LEU A 128 -13.17 0.04 11.67
CA LEU A 128 -12.66 1.38 11.95
C LEU A 128 -11.88 1.51 13.28
N PRO A 129 -12.30 0.90 14.40
CA PRO A 129 -11.55 1.00 15.67
C PRO A 129 -10.10 0.51 15.59
N ILE A 130 -9.81 -0.42 14.68
CA ILE A 130 -8.43 -0.87 14.43
C ILE A 130 -7.61 0.27 13.84
N ILE A 131 -8.19 0.99 12.89
CA ILE A 131 -7.52 2.12 12.22
C ILE A 131 -7.34 3.28 13.17
N GLU A 132 -8.37 3.65 13.91
CA GLU A 132 -8.36 4.74 14.89
C GLU A 132 -7.26 4.58 15.94
N LYS A 133 -7.01 3.34 16.39
CA LYS A 133 -5.92 3.03 17.31
C LYS A 133 -4.53 3.39 16.75
N LEU A 134 -4.33 3.26 15.44
CA LEU A 134 -3.04 3.49 14.80
C LEU A 134 -2.83 4.93 14.33
N LEU A 135 -3.90 5.67 14.00
CA LEU A 135 -3.79 7.03 13.45
C LEU A 135 -2.90 7.98 14.25
N PRO A 136 -2.87 7.97 15.60
CA PRO A 136 -2.00 8.86 16.37
C PRO A 136 -0.50 8.69 16.12
N VAL A 137 -0.07 7.51 15.68
CA VAL A 137 1.34 7.19 15.40
C VAL A 137 1.66 7.17 13.89
N ILE A 138 0.74 7.67 13.05
CA ILE A 138 0.90 7.78 11.59
C ILE A 138 0.94 9.26 11.19
N ASP A 139 1.96 9.66 10.42
CA ASP A 139 2.05 11.00 9.86
C ASP A 139 1.41 11.11 8.48
N LEU A 140 1.44 10.03 7.67
CA LEU A 140 0.88 9.98 6.33
C LEU A 140 0.17 8.66 6.06
N VAL A 141 -1.08 8.75 5.63
CA VAL A 141 -1.84 7.62 5.09
C VAL A 141 -1.84 7.69 3.56
N LEU A 142 -1.30 6.68 2.91
CA LEU A 142 -1.41 6.43 1.48
C LEU A 142 -2.54 5.42 1.29
N MET A 143 -3.73 5.91 0.93
CA MET A 143 -4.93 5.07 0.89
C MET A 143 -5.25 4.66 -0.55
N ASP A 144 -5.28 3.36 -0.80
CA ASP A 144 -5.61 2.79 -2.08
C ASP A 144 -7.13 2.79 -2.33
N VAL A 145 -7.60 3.64 -3.24
CA VAL A 145 -8.97 3.61 -3.77
C VAL A 145 -8.93 3.01 -5.17
N LYS A 146 -9.19 1.72 -5.27
CA LYS A 146 -9.04 0.98 -6.53
C LYS A 146 -10.23 1.17 -7.47
N HIS A 147 -11.43 1.25 -6.93
CA HIS A 147 -12.68 1.57 -7.63
C HIS A 147 -13.77 1.97 -6.63
N THR A 148 -14.76 2.75 -7.06
CA THR A 148 -15.94 3.11 -6.26
C THR A 148 -17.13 2.16 -6.49
N ASP A 149 -17.16 1.42 -7.59
CA ASP A 149 -18.17 0.40 -7.89
C ASP A 149 -17.79 -0.91 -7.19
N GLU A 150 -18.70 -1.42 -6.33
CA GLU A 150 -18.48 -2.63 -5.53
C GLU A 150 -18.35 -3.89 -6.39
N ASN A 151 -19.16 -4.03 -7.43
CA ASN A 151 -19.18 -5.22 -8.27
C ASN A 151 -17.87 -5.34 -9.06
N LYS A 152 -17.42 -4.24 -9.68
CA LYS A 152 -16.12 -4.19 -10.34
C LYS A 152 -14.98 -4.45 -9.35
N HIS A 153 -15.01 -3.80 -8.19
CA HIS A 153 -13.99 -4.00 -7.17
C HIS A 153 -13.91 -5.48 -6.75
N LYS A 154 -15.06 -6.09 -6.43
CA LYS A 154 -15.13 -7.50 -6.04
C LYS A 154 -14.65 -8.45 -7.15
N ALA A 155 -15.00 -8.17 -8.41
CA ALA A 155 -14.58 -8.99 -9.55
C ALA A 155 -13.06 -9.02 -9.75
N PHE A 156 -12.37 -7.90 -9.55
CA PHE A 156 -10.94 -7.77 -9.81
C PHE A 156 -10.05 -7.86 -8.56
N CYS A 157 -10.57 -7.52 -7.39
CA CYS A 157 -9.84 -7.57 -6.12
C CYS A 157 -10.22 -8.76 -5.23
N GLY A 158 -11.26 -9.52 -5.61
CA GLY A 158 -11.75 -10.67 -4.85
C GLY A 158 -12.47 -10.32 -3.54
N TYR A 159 -12.69 -9.03 -3.24
CA TYR A 159 -13.30 -8.55 -2.01
C TYR A 159 -14.09 -7.24 -2.27
N PRO A 160 -15.20 -6.99 -1.55
CA PRO A 160 -15.96 -5.75 -1.70
C PRO A 160 -15.18 -4.54 -1.17
N ASN A 161 -15.50 -3.33 -1.65
CA ASN A 161 -14.90 -2.07 -1.19
C ASN A 161 -15.77 -1.29 -0.21
N THR A 162 -16.93 -1.81 0.17
CA THR A 162 -17.93 -1.13 1.01
C THR A 162 -17.30 -0.56 2.27
N LEU A 163 -16.59 -1.40 3.03
CA LEU A 163 -15.97 -0.99 4.29
C LEU A 163 -14.86 0.08 4.09
N MET A 164 -14.10 -0.02 3.00
CA MET A 164 -13.11 1.01 2.63
C MET A 164 -13.79 2.35 2.35
N LEU A 165 -14.88 2.36 1.56
CA LEU A 165 -15.62 3.59 1.23
C LEU A 165 -16.29 4.21 2.47
N GLU A 166 -16.78 3.41 3.40
CA GLU A 166 -17.34 3.86 4.68
C GLU A 166 -16.27 4.44 5.64
N ASN A 167 -15.08 3.87 5.65
CA ASN A 167 -13.98 4.30 6.48
C ASN A 167 -13.27 5.56 5.96
N ALA A 168 -13.17 5.71 4.63
CA ALA A 168 -12.39 6.76 3.99
C ALA A 168 -12.69 8.18 4.53
N PRO A 169 -13.94 8.65 4.65
CA PRO A 169 -14.22 10.00 5.17
C PRO A 169 -13.84 10.15 6.65
N LYS A 170 -13.95 9.08 7.44
CA LYS A 170 -13.59 9.10 8.86
C LYS A 170 -12.08 9.16 9.04
N ILE A 171 -11.34 8.35 8.27
CA ILE A 171 -9.87 8.38 8.25
C ILE A 171 -9.37 9.73 7.78
N ALA A 172 -9.93 10.27 6.69
CA ALA A 172 -9.56 11.57 6.16
C ALA A 172 -9.76 12.71 7.18
N ASN A 173 -10.80 12.62 8.01
CA ASN A 173 -11.04 13.60 9.07
C ASN A 173 -10.04 13.49 10.24
N LEU A 174 -9.61 12.28 10.59
CA LEU A 174 -8.77 11.99 11.76
C LEU A 174 -7.27 11.96 11.44
N ALA A 175 -6.87 11.58 10.24
CA ALA A 175 -5.48 11.50 9.82
C ALA A 175 -4.81 12.88 9.79
N LYS A 176 -3.52 12.93 10.07
CA LYS A 176 -2.71 14.15 9.92
C LYS A 176 -2.61 14.56 8.45
N LYS A 177 -2.32 13.61 7.57
CA LYS A 177 -2.33 13.76 6.11
C LYS A 177 -2.80 12.44 5.48
N LEU A 178 -3.65 12.57 4.44
CA LEU A 178 -4.09 11.45 3.62
C LEU A 178 -3.91 11.80 2.14
N ILE A 179 -3.32 10.87 1.39
CA ILE A 179 -3.22 10.93 -0.06
C ILE A 179 -3.96 9.72 -0.62
N VAL A 180 -4.84 9.95 -1.58
CA VAL A 180 -5.53 8.85 -2.29
C VAL A 180 -4.63 8.34 -3.39
N ARG A 181 -4.42 7.02 -3.45
CA ARG A 181 -3.66 6.33 -4.50
C ARG A 181 -4.59 5.46 -5.33
N VAL A 182 -4.46 5.56 -6.65
CA VAL A 182 -5.30 4.83 -7.59
C VAL A 182 -4.41 4.03 -8.54
N PRO A 183 -4.27 2.72 -8.33
CA PRO A 183 -3.63 1.88 -9.33
C PRO A 183 -4.51 1.85 -10.58
N VAL A 184 -3.96 2.33 -11.70
CA VAL A 184 -4.66 2.41 -13.00
C VAL A 184 -4.40 1.12 -13.77
N ILE A 185 -5.40 0.26 -13.83
CA ILE A 185 -5.30 -1.07 -14.42
C ILE A 185 -6.11 -1.14 -15.70
N PRO A 186 -5.51 -1.43 -16.86
CA PRO A 186 -6.24 -1.62 -18.10
C PRO A 186 -7.36 -2.65 -17.94
N THR A 187 -8.50 -2.38 -18.55
CA THR A 187 -9.74 -3.18 -18.48
C THR A 187 -10.53 -3.10 -17.17
N PHE A 188 -9.94 -2.58 -16.09
CA PHE A 188 -10.59 -2.46 -14.80
C PHE A 188 -11.11 -1.03 -14.55
N ASN A 189 -10.19 -0.06 -14.46
CA ASN A 189 -10.52 1.32 -14.09
C ASN A 189 -9.84 2.36 -14.98
N ASP A 190 -9.35 1.98 -16.17
CA ASP A 190 -8.61 2.84 -17.10
C ASP A 190 -9.50 3.66 -18.05
N ARG A 191 -10.82 3.68 -17.81
CA ARG A 191 -11.75 4.56 -18.55
C ARG A 191 -11.83 5.92 -17.87
N GLU A 192 -11.98 6.98 -18.66
CA GLU A 192 -12.15 8.34 -18.14
C GLU A 192 -13.28 8.44 -17.11
N GLN A 193 -14.40 7.76 -17.37
CA GLN A 193 -15.53 7.75 -16.46
C GLN A 193 -15.18 7.13 -15.11
N ASP A 194 -14.41 6.04 -15.09
CA ASP A 194 -14.01 5.37 -13.85
C ASP A 194 -13.08 6.29 -13.04
N ILE A 195 -12.07 6.91 -13.68
CA ILE A 195 -11.18 7.87 -13.04
C ILE A 195 -11.93 9.10 -12.54
N ARG A 196 -12.87 9.65 -13.31
CA ARG A 196 -13.69 10.79 -12.89
C ARG A 196 -14.52 10.47 -11.64
N GLN A 197 -15.11 9.27 -11.55
CA GLN A 197 -15.85 8.83 -10.38
C GLN A 197 -14.95 8.66 -9.15
N ILE A 198 -13.77 8.05 -9.31
CA ILE A 198 -12.80 7.88 -8.22
C ILE A 198 -12.29 9.25 -7.76
N ALA A 199 -11.94 10.14 -8.67
CA ALA A 199 -11.47 11.49 -8.36
C ALA A 199 -12.54 12.33 -7.65
N LYS A 200 -13.81 12.24 -8.09
CA LYS A 200 -14.95 12.87 -7.41
C LYS A 200 -15.11 12.35 -5.98
N PHE A 201 -14.98 11.04 -5.79
CA PHE A 201 -15.00 10.44 -4.44
C PHE A 201 -13.84 10.97 -3.61
N ALA A 202 -12.61 10.95 -4.12
CA ALA A 202 -11.44 11.46 -3.41
C ALA A 202 -11.59 12.94 -3.02
N ALA A 203 -12.10 13.79 -3.91
CA ALA A 203 -12.35 15.20 -3.65
C ALA A 203 -13.48 15.45 -2.63
N SER A 204 -14.38 14.49 -2.41
CA SER A 204 -15.42 14.58 -1.38
C SER A 204 -14.91 14.26 0.03
N LEU A 205 -13.71 13.70 0.15
CA LEU A 205 -13.14 13.34 1.44
C LEU A 205 -12.59 14.56 2.18
N PRO A 206 -12.85 14.69 3.50
CA PRO A 206 -12.34 15.81 4.27
C PRO A 206 -10.80 15.94 4.20
N LYS A 207 -10.28 17.14 4.01
CA LYS A 207 -8.84 17.45 4.06
C LYS A 207 -7.97 16.72 3.03
N VAL A 208 -8.56 16.00 2.07
CA VAL A 208 -7.79 15.38 1.00
C VAL A 208 -7.51 16.41 -0.08
N GLU A 209 -6.23 16.62 -0.37
CA GLU A 209 -5.76 17.61 -1.35
C GLU A 209 -5.03 16.95 -2.52
N GLU A 210 -4.60 15.69 -2.36
CA GLU A 210 -3.72 15.02 -3.31
C GLU A 210 -4.27 13.64 -3.71
N MET A 211 -4.14 13.31 -5.01
CA MET A 211 -4.47 12.01 -5.57
C MET A 211 -3.37 11.58 -6.56
N HIS A 212 -2.87 10.34 -6.40
CA HIS A 212 -1.82 9.79 -7.26
C HIS A 212 -2.36 8.66 -8.13
N LEU A 213 -2.10 8.74 -9.43
CA LEU A 213 -2.40 7.67 -10.39
C LEU A 213 -1.16 6.79 -10.56
N LEU A 214 -1.27 5.52 -10.17
CA LEU A 214 -0.17 4.58 -10.23
C LEU A 214 -0.30 3.71 -11.49
N PRO A 215 0.58 3.84 -12.49
CA PRO A 215 0.51 3.03 -13.69
C PRO A 215 0.64 1.54 -13.36
N TYR A 216 -0.21 0.70 -13.98
CA TYR A 216 -0.06 -0.74 -13.93
C TYR A 216 1.31 -1.17 -14.47
N HIS A 217 1.92 -2.12 -13.81
CA HIS A 217 3.17 -2.77 -14.20
C HIS A 217 3.10 -4.28 -14.01
N ARG A 218 3.99 -5.03 -14.65
CA ARG A 218 3.98 -6.50 -14.67
C ARG A 218 5.01 -7.14 -13.70
N LEU A 219 5.51 -6.41 -12.70
CA LEU A 219 6.55 -6.87 -11.78
C LEU A 219 6.15 -8.09 -10.93
N GLY A 220 4.84 -8.36 -10.79
CA GLY A 220 4.34 -9.52 -10.07
C GLY A 220 4.44 -10.84 -10.83
N MET A 221 4.53 -10.85 -12.18
CA MET A 221 4.38 -12.05 -13.00
C MET A 221 5.33 -13.20 -12.61
N ASP A 222 6.62 -12.91 -12.48
CA ASP A 222 7.60 -13.95 -12.11
C ASP A 222 7.39 -14.46 -10.69
N LYS A 223 6.86 -13.62 -9.78
CA LYS A 223 6.52 -14.02 -8.42
C LYS A 223 5.33 -14.98 -8.38
N TYR A 224 4.31 -14.76 -9.23
CA TYR A 224 3.20 -15.70 -9.39
C TYR A 224 3.70 -17.05 -9.89
N ALA A 225 4.54 -17.06 -10.94
CA ALA A 225 5.14 -18.28 -11.45
C ALA A 225 5.97 -19.01 -10.38
N ALA A 226 6.76 -18.27 -9.60
CA ALA A 226 7.56 -18.83 -8.51
C ALA A 226 6.72 -19.43 -7.37
N LEU A 227 5.49 -18.95 -7.18
CA LEU A 227 4.50 -19.51 -6.24
C LEU A 227 3.65 -20.64 -6.85
N GLY A 228 3.90 -21.04 -8.11
CA GLY A 228 3.07 -22.01 -8.83
C GLY A 228 1.65 -21.51 -9.12
N ARG A 229 1.47 -20.19 -9.25
CA ARG A 229 0.18 -19.53 -9.49
C ARG A 229 0.11 -18.91 -10.87
N ASN A 230 -1.09 -18.86 -11.45
CA ASN A 230 -1.33 -18.15 -12.70
C ASN A 230 -1.52 -16.64 -12.44
N TYR A 231 -0.87 -15.82 -13.26
CA TYR A 231 -1.08 -14.37 -13.26
C TYR A 231 -2.25 -14.01 -14.18
N ALA A 232 -3.33 -13.48 -13.62
CA ALA A 232 -4.58 -13.27 -14.35
C ALA A 232 -4.48 -12.24 -15.50
N LEU A 233 -3.51 -11.30 -15.44
CA LEU A 233 -3.32 -10.25 -16.43
C LEU A 233 -2.06 -10.46 -17.29
N SER A 234 -1.72 -11.72 -17.60
CA SER A 234 -0.52 -12.08 -18.39
C SER A 234 -0.43 -11.37 -19.74
N ASP A 235 -1.57 -11.14 -20.41
CA ASP A 235 -1.65 -10.56 -21.75
C ASP A 235 -1.94 -9.05 -21.73
N ILE A 236 -2.12 -8.47 -20.56
CA ILE A 236 -2.41 -7.05 -20.43
C ILE A 236 -1.10 -6.26 -20.36
N LEU A 237 -0.95 -5.32 -21.28
CA LEU A 237 0.21 -4.41 -21.31
C LEU A 237 -0.01 -3.21 -20.37
N PRO A 238 1.07 -2.63 -19.82
CA PRO A 238 0.99 -1.37 -19.11
C PRO A 238 0.37 -0.25 -19.97
N PRO A 239 -0.35 0.70 -19.35
CA PRO A 239 -0.88 1.84 -20.06
C PRO A 239 0.27 2.69 -20.63
N THR A 240 0.05 3.30 -21.79
CA THR A 240 1.02 4.24 -22.39
C THR A 240 1.03 5.56 -21.61
N ASP A 241 2.13 6.31 -21.71
CA ASP A 241 2.25 7.65 -21.12
C ASP A 241 1.14 8.59 -21.61
N ALA A 242 0.79 8.51 -22.89
CA ALA A 242 -0.32 9.29 -23.47
C ALA A 242 -1.66 8.97 -22.79
N LYS A 243 -1.93 7.68 -22.53
CA LYS A 243 -3.13 7.25 -21.80
C LYS A 243 -3.11 7.75 -20.37
N MET A 244 -2.00 7.60 -19.67
CA MET A 244 -1.85 8.08 -18.29
C MET A 244 -2.02 9.60 -18.19
N ASN A 245 -1.45 10.37 -19.12
CA ASN A 245 -1.60 11.82 -19.15
C ASN A 245 -3.06 12.25 -19.44
N ALA A 246 -3.77 11.55 -20.32
CA ALA A 246 -5.19 11.80 -20.54
C ALA A 246 -6.01 11.54 -19.26
N LEU A 247 -5.76 10.44 -18.55
CA LEU A 247 -6.42 10.13 -17.28
C LEU A 247 -6.03 11.09 -16.17
N LEU A 248 -4.79 11.59 -16.15
CA LEU A 248 -4.36 12.63 -15.23
C LEU A 248 -5.17 13.92 -15.43
N SER A 249 -5.35 14.34 -16.68
CA SER A 249 -6.17 15.52 -16.99
C SER A 249 -7.61 15.38 -16.48
N VAL A 250 -8.21 14.19 -16.65
CA VAL A 250 -9.54 13.86 -16.10
C VAL A 250 -9.56 13.91 -14.58
N ALA A 251 -8.53 13.38 -13.93
CA ALA A 251 -8.43 13.39 -12.46
C ALA A 251 -8.35 14.82 -11.91
N MET A 252 -7.63 15.71 -12.59
CA MET A 252 -7.46 17.14 -12.22
C MET A 252 -8.75 17.94 -12.30
N GLU A 253 -9.76 17.50 -13.07
CA GLU A 253 -11.10 18.13 -13.10
C GLU A 253 -11.77 18.13 -11.71
N SER A 254 -11.36 17.26 -10.80
CA SER A 254 -11.84 17.19 -9.42
C SER A 254 -11.38 18.34 -8.52
N GLY A 255 -10.41 19.13 -8.95
CA GLY A 255 -9.77 20.20 -8.16
C GLY A 255 -8.65 19.71 -7.25
N LEU A 256 -8.38 18.40 -7.18
CA LEU A 256 -7.26 17.84 -6.41
C LEU A 256 -5.93 18.06 -7.14
N LYS A 257 -4.86 18.16 -6.37
CA LYS A 257 -3.50 18.05 -6.91
C LYS A 257 -3.25 16.60 -7.32
N CYS A 258 -3.17 16.34 -8.61
CA CYS A 258 -2.98 15.01 -9.15
C CYS A 258 -1.60 14.84 -9.78
N GLN A 259 -1.04 13.62 -9.66
CA GLN A 259 0.22 13.25 -10.32
C GLN A 259 0.21 11.79 -10.76
N ILE A 260 1.12 11.44 -11.67
CA ILE A 260 1.43 10.05 -12.06
C ILE A 260 2.64 9.60 -11.24
N GLY A 261 2.53 8.41 -10.64
CA GLY A 261 3.52 7.90 -9.70
C GLY A 261 3.27 8.35 -8.26
N GLY A 262 4.04 7.85 -7.35
CA GLY A 262 3.93 8.11 -5.90
C GLY A 262 5.20 8.68 -5.31
#